data_9b31464193f6a88f520963f584801551
#
_entry.id   9b31464193f6a88f520963f584801551
#
_cell.length_a   1.000
_cell.length_b   1.000
_cell.length_c   1.000
_cell.angle_alpha   90.00
_cell.angle_beta   90.00
_cell.angle_gamma   90.00
#
_symmetry.space_group_name_H-M   'P 1'
#
loop_
_entity.id
_entity.type
_entity.pdbx_description
1 polymer ?
#
loop_
_entity_poly.entity_id
_entity_poly.type
_entity_poly.pdbx_seq_one_letter_code
_entity_poly.pdbx_strand_id
1 'polypeptide(L)'
;MTSRRQFIRDLGISTAALPFVSGLPAFADRATVGRKQRIIVMFSPNGTVPAKFWPSDPNDLKTSPILSCLAPFQKQSMVLKGIANRVGGDGDRHMRGMSCLLTGARLHPGNIQGGSDSPAGWASGISIDQEVKNFLQKNKETRTRFGSLEIGVAVPDRADPWTRMCYAGSNQPLAPLDDPYQMLNKLYGQSKDRETYTSILDSLGSDLKKASKSLAAEDQALLQQHIELVRQLELEMQASAKQGKLVHPEPELDPNIELVNDNTPQIARMQMDLLINAMANDMARVGTL
;
A
#
# COMPACT_ATOMS: atom_id res chain seq x y z
N MET A 1 -17.78 -26.85 -24.57
CA MET A 1 -17.24 -25.67 -23.86
C MET A 1 -17.85 -25.62 -22.48
N THR A 2 -17.07 -25.88 -21.44
CA THR A 2 -17.54 -25.79 -20.03
C THR A 2 -17.87 -24.32 -19.73
N SER A 3 -19.08 -24.08 -19.17
CA SER A 3 -19.46 -22.72 -18.78
C SER A 3 -18.55 -22.23 -17.64
N ARG A 4 -18.33 -20.90 -17.53
CA ARG A 4 -17.56 -20.29 -16.42
C ARG A 4 -18.07 -20.75 -15.04
N ARG A 5 -19.38 -20.92 -14.91
CA ARG A 5 -20.04 -21.42 -13.69
C ARG A 5 -19.66 -22.86 -13.36
N GLN A 6 -19.48 -23.69 -14.36
CA GLN A 6 -19.07 -25.08 -14.22
C GLN A 6 -17.60 -25.20 -13.82
N PHE A 7 -16.73 -24.41 -14.45
CA PHE A 7 -15.30 -24.33 -14.11
C PHE A 7 -15.06 -23.89 -12.66
N ILE A 8 -15.80 -22.88 -12.18
CA ILE A 8 -15.68 -22.39 -10.79
C ILE A 8 -16.19 -23.43 -9.79
N ARG A 9 -17.27 -24.15 -10.12
CA ARG A 9 -17.78 -25.22 -9.30
C ARG A 9 -16.80 -26.39 -9.21
N ASP A 10 -16.15 -26.71 -10.31
CA ASP A 10 -15.15 -27.78 -10.41
C ASP A 10 -13.87 -27.44 -9.63
N LEU A 11 -13.57 -26.15 -9.44
CA LEU A 11 -12.49 -25.65 -8.56
C LEU A 11 -12.87 -25.62 -7.06
N GLY A 12 -14.11 -25.99 -6.70
CA GLY A 12 -14.57 -25.96 -5.30
C GLY A 12 -14.69 -24.56 -4.69
N ILE A 13 -14.70 -23.50 -5.52
CA ILE A 13 -14.82 -22.12 -5.04
C ILE A 13 -16.29 -21.83 -4.74
N SER A 14 -16.59 -21.40 -3.52
CA SER A 14 -17.95 -21.02 -3.12
C SER A 14 -18.45 -19.81 -3.92
N THR A 15 -19.76 -19.73 -4.14
CA THR A 15 -20.39 -18.59 -4.83
C THR A 15 -20.15 -17.26 -4.12
N ALA A 16 -19.86 -17.29 -2.82
CA ALA A 16 -19.49 -16.12 -2.03
C ALA A 16 -18.11 -15.54 -2.40
N ALA A 17 -17.20 -16.35 -2.96
CA ALA A 17 -15.89 -15.91 -3.42
C ALA A 17 -15.92 -15.34 -4.85
N LEU A 18 -17.01 -15.50 -5.58
CA LEU A 18 -17.15 -15.04 -6.97
C LEU A 18 -16.80 -13.56 -7.19
N PRO A 19 -17.25 -12.61 -6.36
CA PRO A 19 -16.91 -11.20 -6.55
C PRO A 19 -15.40 -10.94 -6.48
N PHE A 20 -14.68 -11.68 -5.64
CA PHE A 20 -13.23 -11.55 -5.46
C PHE A 20 -12.45 -12.24 -6.59
N VAL A 21 -12.98 -13.36 -7.09
CA VAL A 21 -12.32 -14.16 -8.14
C VAL A 21 -12.59 -13.59 -9.54
N SER A 22 -13.75 -12.96 -9.75
CA SER A 22 -14.13 -12.39 -11.06
C SER A 22 -13.23 -11.21 -11.49
N GLY A 23 -12.58 -10.57 -10.54
CA GLY A 23 -11.60 -9.51 -10.82
C GLY A 23 -10.18 -10.00 -11.14
N LEU A 24 -9.91 -11.30 -10.98
CA LEU A 24 -8.60 -11.84 -11.33
C LEU A 24 -8.39 -11.88 -12.84
N PRO A 25 -7.15 -11.60 -13.33
CA PRO A 25 -6.85 -11.58 -14.77
C PRO A 25 -7.23 -12.86 -15.51
N ALA A 26 -7.19 -14.02 -14.84
CA ALA A 26 -7.59 -15.31 -15.39
C ALA A 26 -9.11 -15.42 -15.69
N PHE A 27 -9.92 -14.56 -15.07
CA PHE A 27 -11.38 -14.54 -15.20
C PHE A 27 -11.90 -13.24 -15.83
N ALA A 28 -11.02 -12.26 -16.06
CA ALA A 28 -11.38 -11.02 -16.74
C ALA A 28 -11.84 -11.31 -18.17
N ASP A 29 -12.91 -10.65 -18.59
CA ASP A 29 -13.37 -10.75 -19.98
C ASP A 29 -12.33 -10.16 -20.92
N ARG A 30 -12.07 -10.79 -22.07
CA ARG A 30 -11.19 -10.26 -23.12
C ARG A 30 -11.61 -8.86 -23.60
N ALA A 31 -12.82 -8.43 -23.31
CA ALA A 31 -13.33 -7.08 -23.59
C ALA A 31 -12.67 -5.99 -22.73
N THR A 32 -11.91 -6.35 -21.67
CA THR A 32 -11.12 -5.39 -20.87
C THR A 32 -9.65 -5.32 -21.30
N VAL A 33 -9.31 -5.89 -22.43
CA VAL A 33 -7.97 -5.76 -23.02
C VAL A 33 -7.69 -4.28 -23.27
N GLY A 34 -6.82 -3.70 -22.44
CA GLY A 34 -6.47 -2.27 -22.49
C GLY A 34 -6.76 -1.48 -21.21
N ARG A 35 -7.65 -1.93 -20.31
CA ARG A 35 -7.86 -1.27 -19.00
C ARG A 35 -6.81 -1.74 -18.00
N LYS A 36 -5.98 -0.81 -17.60
CA LYS A 36 -4.98 -1.06 -16.55
C LYS A 36 -5.69 -1.09 -15.20
N GLN A 37 -5.63 -2.25 -14.52
CA GLN A 37 -6.18 -2.39 -13.18
C GLN A 37 -5.28 -1.70 -12.16
N ARG A 38 -5.91 -1.09 -11.16
CA ARG A 38 -5.24 -0.41 -10.05
C ARG A 38 -5.90 -0.83 -8.75
N ILE A 39 -5.12 -0.92 -7.69
CA ILE A 39 -5.61 -1.16 -6.34
C ILE A 39 -5.19 0.00 -5.46
N ILE A 40 -6.15 0.55 -4.72
CA ILE A 40 -5.91 1.55 -3.68
C ILE A 40 -6.55 1.04 -2.40
N VAL A 41 -5.79 1.00 -1.33
CA VAL A 41 -6.28 0.71 0.02
C VAL A 41 -6.25 1.99 0.82
N MET A 42 -7.42 2.44 1.28
CA MET A 42 -7.53 3.59 2.17
C MET A 42 -7.95 3.10 3.55
N PHE A 43 -7.18 3.46 4.56
CA PHE A 43 -7.42 3.06 5.94
C PHE A 43 -7.60 4.27 6.85
N SER A 44 -8.68 4.27 7.62
CA SER A 44 -8.92 5.24 8.67
C SER A 44 -8.89 4.55 10.04
N PRO A 45 -7.93 4.87 10.92
CA PRO A 45 -7.72 4.17 12.19
C PRO A 45 -8.74 4.52 13.27
N ASN A 46 -9.50 5.60 13.13
CA ASN A 46 -10.32 6.18 14.20
C ASN A 46 -11.65 5.44 14.46
N GLY A 47 -11.85 4.30 13.81
CA GLY A 47 -13.06 3.49 13.98
C GLY A 47 -14.29 4.11 13.33
N THR A 48 -15.45 3.59 13.69
CA THR A 48 -16.73 3.90 13.05
C THR A 48 -17.82 3.98 14.11
N VAL A 49 -18.75 4.92 13.96
CA VAL A 49 -19.98 4.97 14.77
C VAL A 49 -21.03 4.06 14.13
N PRO A 50 -21.26 2.83 14.62
CA PRO A 50 -22.09 1.82 13.92
C PRO A 50 -23.50 2.31 13.61
N ALA A 51 -24.12 3.02 14.51
CA ALA A 51 -25.47 3.56 14.35
C ALA A 51 -25.62 4.59 13.22
N LYS A 52 -24.51 5.21 12.79
CA LYS A 52 -24.46 6.21 11.71
C LYS A 52 -23.83 5.66 10.42
N PHE A 53 -23.09 4.55 10.53
CA PHE A 53 -22.38 3.96 9.42
C PHE A 53 -23.29 3.06 8.56
N TRP A 54 -24.02 2.16 9.21
CA TRP A 54 -24.85 1.21 8.46
C TRP A 54 -26.10 1.91 7.92
N PRO A 55 -26.41 1.78 6.62
CA PRO A 55 -27.64 2.30 6.06
C PRO A 55 -28.86 1.57 6.66
N SER A 56 -29.94 2.30 6.89
CA SER A 56 -31.20 1.71 7.34
C SER A 56 -31.87 0.87 6.24
N ASP A 57 -31.68 1.25 4.98
CA ASP A 57 -31.97 0.42 3.81
C ASP A 57 -30.64 -0.08 3.21
N PRO A 58 -30.37 -1.41 3.22
CA PRO A 58 -29.15 -1.97 2.65
C PRO A 58 -28.95 -1.66 1.15
N ASN A 59 -30.01 -1.31 0.45
CA ASN A 59 -29.99 -1.01 -0.98
C ASN A 59 -29.86 0.49 -1.29
N ASP A 60 -29.83 1.35 -0.28
CA ASP A 60 -29.70 2.80 -0.45
C ASP A 60 -28.69 3.41 0.51
N LEU A 61 -27.49 3.70 0.01
CA LEU A 61 -26.42 4.33 0.78
C LEU A 61 -26.77 5.75 1.27
N LYS A 62 -27.76 6.42 0.67
CA LYS A 62 -28.23 7.74 1.14
C LYS A 62 -28.80 7.68 2.55
N THR A 63 -29.28 6.52 2.98
CA THR A 63 -29.85 6.32 4.32
C THR A 63 -28.79 6.19 5.43
N SER A 64 -27.50 6.15 5.06
CA SER A 64 -26.38 6.21 6.00
C SER A 64 -25.83 7.63 6.07
N PRO A 65 -25.77 8.28 7.24
CA PRO A 65 -25.12 9.57 7.38
C PRO A 65 -23.66 9.60 6.95
N ILE A 66 -22.92 8.50 7.15
CA ILE A 66 -21.49 8.41 6.81
C ILE A 66 -21.28 7.99 5.36
N LEU A 67 -22.01 6.96 4.88
CA LEU A 67 -21.80 6.41 3.53
C LEU A 67 -22.57 7.16 2.42
N SER A 68 -23.40 8.15 2.77
CA SER A 68 -24.19 8.92 1.80
C SER A 68 -23.34 9.61 0.73
N CYS A 69 -22.09 9.95 1.03
CA CYS A 69 -21.14 10.49 0.06
C CYS A 69 -20.81 9.50 -1.08
N LEU A 70 -20.97 8.19 -0.84
CA LEU A 70 -20.77 7.14 -1.84
C LEU A 70 -22.04 6.82 -2.64
N ALA A 71 -23.18 7.44 -2.33
CA ALA A 71 -24.44 7.17 -3.02
C ALA A 71 -24.38 7.36 -4.56
N PRO A 72 -23.65 8.35 -5.12
CA PRO A 72 -23.46 8.45 -6.57
C PRO A 72 -22.76 7.25 -7.19
N PHE A 73 -21.97 6.51 -6.39
CA PHE A 73 -21.19 5.34 -6.78
C PHE A 73 -21.77 4.02 -6.26
N GLN A 74 -23.01 4.02 -5.80
CA GLN A 74 -23.65 2.86 -5.15
C GLN A 74 -23.56 1.58 -6.00
N LYS A 75 -23.75 1.67 -7.32
CA LYS A 75 -23.66 0.52 -8.22
C LYS A 75 -22.25 -0.08 -8.35
N GLN A 76 -21.23 0.71 -8.02
CA GLN A 76 -19.81 0.30 -8.01
C GLN A 76 -19.30 0.04 -6.58
N SER A 77 -20.14 0.26 -5.55
CA SER A 77 -19.76 0.14 -4.15
C SER A 77 -20.31 -1.15 -3.54
N MET A 78 -19.50 -1.78 -2.70
CA MET A 78 -19.87 -2.92 -1.87
C MET A 78 -19.53 -2.62 -0.43
N VAL A 79 -20.51 -2.66 0.47
CA VAL A 79 -20.32 -2.47 1.91
C VAL A 79 -20.38 -3.83 2.60
N LEU A 80 -19.28 -4.22 3.24
CA LEU A 80 -19.13 -5.51 3.88
C LEU A 80 -19.36 -5.40 5.39
N LYS A 81 -20.30 -6.19 5.93
CA LYS A 81 -20.59 -6.26 7.36
C LYS A 81 -20.17 -7.63 7.92
N GLY A 82 -19.65 -7.63 9.15
CA GLY A 82 -19.27 -8.88 9.84
C GLY A 82 -17.88 -9.37 9.51
N ILE A 83 -17.08 -8.63 8.74
CA ILE A 83 -15.67 -8.92 8.52
C ILE A 83 -14.85 -8.33 9.66
N ALA A 84 -13.97 -9.12 10.23
CA ALA A 84 -13.10 -8.70 11.33
C ALA A 84 -11.71 -9.33 11.18
N ASN A 85 -10.68 -8.54 11.48
CA ASN A 85 -9.36 -9.07 11.70
C ASN A 85 -9.33 -9.78 13.07
N ARG A 86 -9.11 -11.11 13.06
CA ARG A 86 -9.04 -11.95 14.26
C ARG A 86 -7.65 -12.48 14.55
N VAL A 87 -6.62 -11.86 13.98
CA VAL A 87 -5.23 -12.25 14.25
C VAL A 87 -4.92 -11.99 15.71
N GLY A 88 -4.58 -13.06 16.43
CA GLY A 88 -4.13 -13.01 17.82
C GLY A 88 -2.61 -12.95 17.93
N GLY A 89 -2.07 -12.99 19.14
CA GLY A 89 -0.64 -13.01 19.44
C GLY A 89 -0.15 -11.78 20.19
N ASP A 90 1.13 -11.49 20.07
CA ASP A 90 1.78 -10.38 20.77
C ASP A 90 1.25 -9.01 20.36
N GLY A 91 1.58 -8.01 21.13
CA GLY A 91 1.12 -6.65 20.97
C GLY A 91 -0.31 -6.42 21.46
N ASP A 92 -0.68 -5.18 21.53
CA ASP A 92 -2.05 -4.77 21.87
C ASP A 92 -3.00 -4.82 20.65
N ARG A 93 -4.26 -4.46 20.88
CA ARG A 93 -5.29 -4.49 19.83
C ARG A 93 -5.02 -3.49 18.71
N HIS A 94 -4.40 -2.35 19.01
CA HIS A 94 -4.08 -1.33 18.01
C HIS A 94 -2.89 -1.78 17.16
N MET A 95 -1.84 -2.32 17.78
CA MET A 95 -0.69 -2.88 17.05
C MET A 95 -1.14 -3.97 16.08
N ARG A 96 -1.97 -4.90 16.55
CA ARG A 96 -2.55 -5.95 15.68
C ARG A 96 -3.54 -5.38 14.67
N GLY A 97 -4.34 -4.39 15.07
CA GLY A 97 -5.30 -3.74 14.18
C GLY A 97 -4.63 -3.08 12.98
N MET A 98 -3.48 -2.47 13.17
CA MET A 98 -2.73 -1.81 12.11
C MET A 98 -1.85 -2.79 11.33
N SER A 99 -0.89 -3.42 12.00
CA SER A 99 0.14 -4.22 11.34
C SER A 99 -0.38 -5.56 10.78
N CYS A 100 -1.43 -6.13 11.36
CA CYS A 100 -2.00 -7.37 10.85
C CYS A 100 -3.14 -7.15 9.85
N LEU A 101 -3.53 -5.89 9.56
CA LEU A 101 -4.66 -5.58 8.68
C LEU A 101 -4.45 -6.11 7.27
N LEU A 102 -3.34 -5.76 6.64
CA LEU A 102 -3.03 -6.15 5.27
C LEU A 102 -2.12 -7.37 5.17
N THR A 103 -1.47 -7.75 6.27
CA THR A 103 -0.62 -8.95 6.30
C THR A 103 -1.40 -10.23 6.62
N GLY A 104 -2.49 -10.14 7.39
CA GLY A 104 -3.18 -11.31 7.92
C GLY A 104 -2.30 -12.20 8.80
N ALA A 105 -1.10 -11.74 9.16
CA ALA A 105 -0.07 -12.47 9.89
C ALA A 105 0.10 -11.92 11.31
N ARG A 106 0.55 -12.77 12.23
CA ARG A 106 0.82 -12.38 13.63
C ARG A 106 2.02 -11.44 13.70
N LEU A 107 2.09 -10.66 14.78
CA LEU A 107 3.32 -9.98 15.14
C LEU A 107 4.31 -10.98 15.70
N HIS A 108 5.60 -10.76 15.45
CA HIS A 108 6.66 -11.49 16.13
C HIS A 108 6.70 -11.10 17.61
N PRO A 109 7.18 -11.98 18.50
CA PRO A 109 7.62 -11.57 19.82
C PRO A 109 8.65 -10.43 19.70
N GLY A 110 8.58 -9.48 20.63
CA GLY A 110 9.49 -8.34 20.59
C GLY A 110 9.25 -7.38 21.75
N ASN A 111 10.04 -6.33 21.79
CA ASN A 111 10.06 -5.34 22.87
C ASN A 111 9.68 -3.92 22.39
N ILE A 112 9.12 -3.78 21.19
CA ILE A 112 8.65 -2.47 20.72
C ILE A 112 7.41 -2.11 21.50
N GLN A 113 7.51 -1.04 22.29
CA GLN A 113 6.39 -0.49 23.05
C GLN A 113 5.60 0.48 22.15
N GLY A 114 4.31 0.22 22.01
CA GLY A 114 3.37 1.17 21.41
C GLY A 114 2.77 2.07 22.47
N GLY A 115 1.44 2.18 22.46
CA GLY A 115 0.70 2.95 23.46
C GLY A 115 0.23 2.16 24.67
N SER A 116 0.61 0.88 24.81
CA SER A 116 0.21 0.00 25.91
C SER A 116 1.40 -0.81 26.44
N ASP A 117 1.17 -1.51 27.58
CA ASP A 117 2.17 -2.36 28.21
C ASP A 117 2.38 -3.73 27.52
N SER A 118 1.80 -3.93 26.34
CA SER A 118 1.92 -5.17 25.59
C SER A 118 2.88 -4.99 24.41
N PRO A 119 4.17 -5.26 24.58
CA PRO A 119 5.16 -5.10 23.51
C PRO A 119 4.98 -6.17 22.43
N ALA A 120 5.52 -5.87 21.25
CA ALA A 120 5.59 -6.82 20.13
C ALA A 120 6.79 -6.51 19.23
N GLY A 121 7.09 -7.43 18.30
CA GLY A 121 7.88 -7.17 17.11
C GLY A 121 6.99 -6.73 15.93
N TRP A 122 7.58 -6.72 14.74
CA TRP A 122 6.89 -6.43 13.49
C TRP A 122 6.05 -7.62 13.01
N ALA A 123 5.20 -7.40 12.00
CA ALA A 123 4.41 -8.49 11.42
C ALA A 123 5.28 -9.57 10.76
N SER A 124 4.85 -10.82 10.89
CA SER A 124 5.58 -12.00 10.40
C SER A 124 5.32 -12.32 8.93
N GLY A 125 4.58 -11.49 8.20
CA GLY A 125 4.23 -11.73 6.80
C GLY A 125 4.27 -10.48 5.94
N ILE A 126 4.27 -10.70 4.64
CA ILE A 126 4.12 -9.66 3.63
C ILE A 126 2.67 -9.16 3.58
N SER A 127 2.46 -7.89 3.29
CA SER A 127 1.12 -7.34 3.09
C SER A 127 0.59 -7.57 1.67
N ILE A 128 -0.72 -7.65 1.51
CA ILE A 128 -1.38 -7.96 0.23
C ILE A 128 -1.06 -6.94 -0.87
N ASP A 129 -0.92 -5.67 -0.52
CA ASP A 129 -0.49 -4.62 -1.46
C ASP A 129 0.90 -4.91 -2.01
N GLN A 130 1.83 -5.36 -1.17
CA GLN A 130 3.19 -5.70 -1.58
C GLN A 130 3.25 -7.00 -2.39
N GLU A 131 2.40 -7.98 -2.11
CA GLU A 131 2.25 -9.16 -2.97
C GLU A 131 1.75 -8.79 -4.36
N VAL A 132 0.72 -7.94 -4.44
CA VAL A 132 0.21 -7.44 -5.73
C VAL A 132 1.29 -6.65 -6.47
N LYS A 133 2.03 -5.78 -5.75
CA LYS A 133 3.18 -5.07 -6.32
C LYS A 133 4.21 -6.04 -6.90
N ASN A 134 4.62 -7.03 -6.13
CA ASN A 134 5.62 -8.01 -6.56
C ASN A 134 5.17 -8.79 -7.80
N PHE A 135 3.89 -9.17 -7.86
CA PHE A 135 3.30 -9.81 -9.03
C PHE A 135 3.37 -8.92 -10.27
N LEU A 136 2.95 -7.66 -10.15
CA LEU A 136 2.91 -6.71 -11.27
C LEU A 136 4.32 -6.34 -11.77
N GLN A 137 5.28 -6.21 -10.86
CA GLN A 137 6.65 -5.81 -11.21
C GLN A 137 7.47 -6.92 -11.89
N LYS A 138 7.06 -8.18 -11.79
CA LYS A 138 7.72 -9.31 -12.49
C LYS A 138 7.53 -9.25 -14.00
N ASN A 139 6.40 -8.72 -14.48
CA ASN A 139 6.08 -8.69 -15.90
C ASN A 139 6.36 -7.30 -16.49
N LYS A 140 7.07 -7.23 -17.62
CA LYS A 140 7.39 -5.98 -18.33
C LYS A 140 6.14 -5.20 -18.76
N GLU A 141 5.03 -5.88 -19.08
CA GLU A 141 3.79 -5.26 -19.54
C GLU A 141 2.99 -4.62 -18.41
N THR A 142 3.17 -5.10 -17.17
CA THR A 142 2.47 -4.60 -15.99
C THR A 142 3.34 -3.74 -15.09
N ARG A 143 4.65 -3.77 -15.29
CA ARG A 143 5.60 -2.98 -14.50
C ARG A 143 5.38 -1.49 -14.65
N THR A 144 5.40 -0.80 -13.53
CA THR A 144 5.29 0.65 -13.44
C THR A 144 6.58 1.25 -12.88
N ARG A 145 6.72 2.59 -12.96
CA ARG A 145 7.87 3.33 -12.44
C ARG A 145 8.06 3.08 -10.95
N PHE A 146 6.98 3.26 -10.16
CA PHE A 146 6.95 2.90 -8.75
C PHE A 146 6.20 1.58 -8.62
N GLY A 147 6.76 0.65 -7.86
CA GLY A 147 6.10 -0.63 -7.60
C GLY A 147 4.80 -0.43 -6.83
N SER A 148 4.87 0.37 -5.79
CA SER A 148 3.74 0.81 -4.96
C SER A 148 4.01 2.20 -4.39
N LEU A 149 2.96 2.84 -3.86
CA LEU A 149 3.03 4.12 -3.17
C LEU A 149 2.41 3.94 -1.79
N GLU A 150 3.21 4.02 -0.76
CA GLU A 150 2.78 4.03 0.63
C GLU A 150 2.69 5.48 1.09
N ILE A 151 1.48 5.96 1.24
CA ILE A 151 1.18 7.35 1.58
C ILE A 151 0.55 7.40 2.97
N GLY A 152 0.89 8.41 3.74
CA GLY A 152 0.35 8.68 5.06
C GLY A 152 -0.28 10.06 5.17
N VAL A 153 -1.04 10.27 6.23
CA VAL A 153 -1.58 11.57 6.63
C VAL A 153 -1.45 11.68 8.14
N ALA A 154 -0.67 12.64 8.60
CA ALA A 154 -0.42 12.88 10.02
C ALA A 154 0.00 11.61 10.79
N VAL A 155 0.90 10.84 10.22
CA VAL A 155 1.42 9.62 10.85
C VAL A 155 2.36 10.03 11.99
N PRO A 156 2.20 9.48 13.20
CA PRO A 156 3.10 9.80 14.30
C PRO A 156 4.57 9.51 13.96
N ASP A 157 5.46 10.42 14.34
CA ASP A 157 6.90 10.31 14.11
C ASP A 157 7.55 9.27 15.04
N ARG A 158 7.20 8.01 14.80
CA ARG A 158 7.74 6.85 15.51
C ARG A 158 7.68 5.62 14.62
N ALA A 159 8.59 4.68 14.85
CA ALA A 159 8.63 3.41 14.12
C ALA A 159 8.15 2.28 15.03
N ASP A 160 6.87 1.98 14.97
CA ASP A 160 6.24 0.92 15.75
C ASP A 160 5.07 0.26 14.99
N PRO A 161 4.56 -0.90 15.45
CA PRO A 161 3.43 -1.58 14.82
C PRO A 161 2.11 -0.79 14.75
N TRP A 162 1.99 0.33 15.47
CA TRP A 162 0.83 1.22 15.37
C TRP A 162 0.86 2.10 14.12
N THR A 163 2.05 2.30 13.55
CA THR A 163 2.28 3.27 12.48
C THR A 163 2.65 2.61 11.15
N ARG A 164 2.64 1.28 11.09
CA ARG A 164 3.03 0.51 9.90
C ARG A 164 1.96 -0.48 9.49
N MET A 165 1.35 -0.25 8.33
CA MET A 165 0.31 -1.10 7.75
C MET A 165 0.88 -2.00 6.64
N CYS A 166 1.86 -1.52 5.90
CA CYS A 166 2.46 -2.20 4.75
C CYS A 166 3.77 -2.89 5.13
N TYR A 167 3.99 -4.08 4.59
CA TYR A 167 5.16 -4.91 4.87
C TYR A 167 5.67 -5.56 3.60
N ALA A 168 6.93 -5.32 3.27
CA ALA A 168 7.60 -5.96 2.14
C ALA A 168 7.89 -7.46 2.37
N GLY A 169 7.84 -7.91 3.61
CA GLY A 169 8.05 -9.27 4.06
C GLY A 169 8.00 -9.37 5.58
N SER A 170 8.30 -10.55 6.11
CA SER A 170 8.41 -10.77 7.55
C SER A 170 9.44 -9.81 8.17
N ASN A 171 9.06 -9.09 9.23
CA ASN A 171 9.94 -8.12 9.88
C ASN A 171 10.38 -6.92 8.99
N GLN A 172 9.66 -6.64 7.91
CA GLN A 172 10.02 -5.59 6.94
C GLN A 172 8.91 -4.55 6.79
N PRO A 173 8.66 -3.72 7.80
CA PRO A 173 7.67 -2.67 7.71
C PRO A 173 8.09 -1.60 6.70
N LEU A 174 7.13 -1.07 5.96
CA LEU A 174 7.31 0.08 5.09
C LEU A 174 6.74 1.32 5.75
N ALA A 175 7.55 2.37 5.79
CA ALA A 175 7.11 3.66 6.30
C ALA A 175 6.28 4.38 5.24
N PRO A 176 5.07 4.87 5.58
CA PRO A 176 4.34 5.74 4.67
C PRO A 176 5.01 7.12 4.59
N LEU A 177 4.93 7.73 3.42
CA LEU A 177 5.37 9.11 3.22
C LEU A 177 4.18 10.05 3.47
N ASP A 178 4.22 10.79 4.56
CA ASP A 178 3.11 11.61 5.03
C ASP A 178 3.24 13.12 4.76
N ASP A 179 4.39 13.54 4.24
CA ASP A 179 4.62 14.90 3.74
C ASP A 179 4.25 14.98 2.25
N PRO A 180 3.20 15.73 1.85
CA PRO A 180 2.77 15.84 0.47
C PRO A 180 3.80 16.54 -0.42
N TYR A 181 4.64 17.42 0.10
CA TYR A 181 5.67 18.08 -0.69
C TYR A 181 6.83 17.13 -1.00
N GLN A 182 7.20 16.30 -0.05
CA GLN A 182 8.16 15.22 -0.29
C GLN A 182 7.61 14.19 -1.27
N MET A 183 6.31 13.85 -1.18
CA MET A 183 5.66 12.95 -2.13
C MET A 183 5.62 13.57 -3.53
N LEU A 184 5.28 14.86 -3.67
CA LEU A 184 5.35 15.58 -4.94
C LEU A 184 6.75 15.49 -5.55
N ASN A 185 7.78 15.77 -4.73
CA ASN A 185 9.17 15.69 -5.18
C ASN A 185 9.57 14.26 -5.57
N LYS A 186 9.13 13.24 -4.83
CA LYS A 186 9.34 11.81 -5.19
C LYS A 186 8.73 11.48 -6.55
N LEU A 187 7.53 11.96 -6.82
CA LEU A 187 6.78 11.65 -8.04
C LEU A 187 7.29 12.43 -9.26
N TYR A 188 7.55 13.72 -9.11
CA TYR A 188 7.77 14.65 -10.22
C TYR A 188 9.11 15.38 -10.18
N GLY A 189 9.81 15.37 -9.05
CA GLY A 189 11.09 16.04 -8.92
C GLY A 189 12.07 15.62 -10.00
N GLN A 190 12.62 16.57 -10.69
CA GLN A 190 13.73 16.33 -11.61
C GLN A 190 14.96 16.02 -10.76
N SER A 191 15.45 14.81 -10.83
CA SER A 191 16.67 14.43 -10.16
C SER A 191 17.87 15.13 -10.80
N LYS A 192 18.14 16.38 -10.43
CA LYS A 192 19.41 17.06 -10.72
C LYS A 192 20.60 16.31 -10.10
N ASP A 193 20.31 15.52 -9.06
CA ASP A 193 21.32 14.76 -8.31
C ASP A 193 21.34 13.26 -8.68
N ARG A 194 20.75 12.89 -9.80
CA ARG A 194 20.59 11.50 -10.18
C ARG A 194 21.91 10.74 -10.31
N GLU A 195 22.92 11.37 -10.91
CA GLU A 195 24.26 10.79 -11.03
C GLU A 195 24.89 10.60 -9.65
N THR A 196 24.69 11.58 -8.76
CA THR A 196 25.15 11.53 -7.37
C THR A 196 24.46 10.40 -6.59
N TYR A 197 23.12 10.25 -6.71
CA TYR A 197 22.39 9.16 -6.05
C TYR A 197 22.78 7.80 -6.61
N THR A 198 22.92 7.64 -7.91
CA THR A 198 23.39 6.40 -8.54
C THR A 198 24.78 6.01 -8.03
N SER A 199 25.69 6.95 -7.96
CA SER A 199 27.04 6.74 -7.42
C SER A 199 27.04 6.37 -5.94
N ILE A 200 26.16 6.98 -5.13
CA ILE A 200 26.00 6.64 -3.70
C ILE A 200 25.45 5.22 -3.55
N LEU A 201 24.43 4.85 -4.32
CA LEU A 201 23.82 3.53 -4.26
C LEU A 201 24.77 2.42 -4.70
N ASP A 202 25.57 2.66 -5.76
CA ASP A 202 26.62 1.75 -6.22
C ASP A 202 27.69 1.53 -5.15
N SER A 203 28.14 2.62 -4.51
CA SER A 203 29.10 2.57 -3.40
C SER A 203 28.53 1.82 -2.21
N LEU A 204 27.31 2.14 -1.80
CA LEU A 204 26.61 1.48 -0.71
C LEU A 204 26.42 -0.02 -0.98
N GLY A 205 25.98 -0.41 -2.18
CA GLY A 205 25.85 -1.81 -2.57
C GLY A 205 27.15 -2.59 -2.52
N SER A 206 28.27 -1.95 -2.89
CA SER A 206 29.61 -2.52 -2.76
C SER A 206 30.03 -2.73 -1.32
N ASP A 207 29.80 -1.74 -0.46
CA ASP A 207 30.19 -1.80 0.96
C ASP A 207 29.33 -2.79 1.75
N LEU A 208 28.02 -2.87 1.44
CA LEU A 208 27.13 -3.86 2.02
C LEU A 208 27.55 -5.29 1.65
N LYS A 209 27.97 -5.54 0.40
CA LYS A 209 28.51 -6.85 -0.03
C LYS A 209 29.82 -7.19 0.67
N LYS A 210 30.66 -6.22 0.97
CA LYS A 210 31.90 -6.45 1.76
C LYS A 210 31.55 -6.80 3.20
N ALA A 211 30.65 -6.02 3.82
CA ALA A 211 30.21 -6.23 5.19
C ALA A 211 29.55 -7.60 5.39
N SER A 212 28.77 -8.09 4.41
CA SER A 212 28.08 -9.37 4.49
C SER A 212 29.00 -10.55 4.76
N LYS A 213 30.27 -10.49 4.30
CA LYS A 213 31.24 -11.59 4.44
C LYS A 213 31.70 -11.81 5.89
N SER A 214 31.54 -10.83 6.75
CA SER A 214 31.98 -10.86 8.17
C SER A 214 30.85 -11.00 9.17
N LEU A 215 29.61 -11.13 8.71
CA LEU A 215 28.42 -11.20 9.56
C LEU A 215 27.97 -12.64 9.82
N ALA A 216 27.27 -12.87 10.93
CA ALA A 216 26.57 -14.12 11.23
C ALA A 216 25.41 -14.34 10.23
N ALA A 217 24.93 -15.59 10.12
CA ALA A 217 23.92 -15.95 9.11
C ALA A 217 22.60 -15.15 9.24
N GLU A 218 22.17 -14.82 10.45
CA GLU A 218 20.97 -14.00 10.69
C GLU A 218 21.16 -12.56 10.21
N ASP A 219 22.32 -11.96 10.54
CA ASP A 219 22.67 -10.60 10.10
C ASP A 219 22.91 -10.53 8.59
N GLN A 220 23.45 -11.60 7.98
CA GLN A 220 23.56 -11.71 6.53
C GLN A 220 22.18 -11.69 5.85
N ALA A 221 21.19 -12.37 6.43
CA ALA A 221 19.83 -12.37 5.91
C ALA A 221 19.20 -10.96 5.95
N LEU A 222 19.35 -10.24 7.08
CA LEU A 222 18.90 -8.86 7.23
C LEU A 222 19.59 -7.91 6.24
N LEU A 223 20.89 -8.06 6.08
CA LEU A 223 21.68 -7.26 5.15
C LEU A 223 21.28 -7.53 3.69
N GLN A 224 21.02 -8.78 3.33
CA GLN A 224 20.55 -9.15 2.00
C GLN A 224 19.18 -8.50 1.69
N GLN A 225 18.30 -8.43 2.67
CA GLN A 225 17.02 -7.72 2.56
C GLN A 225 17.23 -6.23 2.29
N HIS A 226 18.19 -5.62 2.98
CA HIS A 226 18.53 -4.22 2.78
C HIS A 226 19.12 -3.95 1.38
N ILE A 227 19.97 -4.84 0.89
CA ILE A 227 20.51 -4.80 -0.47
C ILE A 227 19.38 -4.86 -1.51
N GLU A 228 18.37 -5.69 -1.29
CA GLU A 228 17.24 -5.79 -2.21
C GLU A 228 16.39 -4.52 -2.25
N LEU A 229 16.18 -3.86 -1.09
CA LEU A 229 15.50 -2.57 -1.03
C LEU A 229 16.26 -1.47 -1.79
N VAL A 230 17.59 -1.42 -1.63
CA VAL A 230 18.47 -0.50 -2.38
C VAL A 230 18.35 -0.75 -3.88
N ARG A 231 18.35 -2.02 -4.30
CA ARG A 231 18.19 -2.40 -5.71
C ARG A 231 16.81 -2.01 -6.27
N GLN A 232 15.77 -2.12 -5.50
CA GLN A 232 14.43 -1.65 -5.92
C GLN A 232 14.43 -0.14 -6.15
N LEU A 233 15.07 0.62 -5.26
CA LEU A 233 15.22 2.07 -5.41
C LEU A 233 16.01 2.43 -6.68
N GLU A 234 17.10 1.72 -6.98
CA GLU A 234 17.85 1.90 -8.24
C GLU A 234 16.98 1.66 -9.47
N LEU A 235 16.17 0.60 -9.47
CA LEU A 235 15.25 0.28 -10.56
C LEU A 235 14.18 1.35 -10.76
N GLU A 236 13.64 1.90 -9.67
CA GLU A 236 12.70 3.03 -9.71
C GLU A 236 13.34 4.28 -10.31
N MET A 237 14.57 4.58 -9.92
CA MET A 237 15.33 5.70 -10.47
C MET A 237 15.65 5.52 -11.95
N GLN A 238 16.01 4.32 -12.39
CA GLN A 238 16.25 4.01 -13.80
C GLN A 238 14.96 4.07 -14.64
N ALA A 239 13.84 3.61 -14.07
CA ALA A 239 12.53 3.69 -14.72
C ALA A 239 12.07 5.15 -14.89
N SER A 240 12.42 6.03 -13.94
CA SER A 240 12.18 7.48 -14.04
C SER A 240 12.77 8.11 -15.30
N ALA A 241 13.94 7.62 -15.75
CA ALA A 241 14.61 8.14 -16.96
C ALA A 241 13.87 7.83 -18.24
N LYS A 242 13.08 6.77 -18.25
CA LYS A 242 12.38 6.26 -19.41
C LYS A 242 10.92 6.67 -19.44
N GLN A 243 10.49 7.47 -18.45
CA GLN A 243 9.11 7.94 -18.38
C GLN A 243 8.82 8.85 -19.57
N GLY A 244 7.83 8.48 -20.38
CA GLY A 244 7.33 9.31 -21.46
C GLY A 244 6.64 10.59 -20.95
N LYS A 245 6.15 11.40 -21.89
CA LYS A 245 5.36 12.59 -21.56
C LYS A 245 4.16 12.19 -20.68
N LEU A 246 3.97 12.93 -19.57
CA LEU A 246 2.81 12.74 -18.69
C LEU A 246 1.51 12.95 -19.47
N VAL A 247 0.53 12.09 -19.23
CA VAL A 247 -0.81 12.18 -19.81
C VAL A 247 -1.61 13.26 -19.08
N HIS A 248 -1.45 13.34 -17.78
CA HIS A 248 -2.06 14.35 -16.91
C HIS A 248 -0.96 15.24 -16.33
N PRO A 249 -1.17 16.56 -16.27
CA PRO A 249 -0.19 17.48 -15.70
C PRO A 249 0.06 17.16 -14.23
N GLU A 250 1.22 17.57 -13.76
CA GLU A 250 1.57 17.54 -12.33
C GLU A 250 0.55 18.35 -11.53
N PRO A 251 0.05 17.84 -10.40
CA PRO A 251 -0.88 18.57 -9.55
C PRO A 251 -0.18 19.75 -8.86
N GLU A 252 -0.86 20.87 -8.78
CA GLU A 252 -0.43 22.00 -7.97
C GLU A 252 -0.89 21.77 -6.54
N LEU A 253 0.03 21.89 -5.58
CA LEU A 253 -0.29 21.79 -4.16
C LEU A 253 -0.42 23.18 -3.54
N ASP A 254 -1.30 23.30 -2.55
CA ASP A 254 -1.36 24.51 -1.72
C ASP A 254 0.01 24.75 -1.08
N PRO A 255 0.61 25.94 -1.24
CA PRO A 255 1.93 26.21 -0.70
C PRO A 255 1.90 26.39 0.82
N ASN A 256 2.98 25.98 1.48
CA ASN A 256 3.25 26.28 2.90
C ASN A 256 2.19 25.76 3.89
N ILE A 257 1.54 24.63 3.61
CA ILE A 257 0.68 23.98 4.57
C ILE A 257 1.55 23.30 5.62
N GLU A 258 1.42 23.75 6.87
CA GLU A 258 2.12 23.13 7.99
C GLU A 258 1.58 21.73 8.26
N LEU A 259 2.48 20.78 8.56
CA LEU A 259 2.13 19.39 8.87
C LEU A 259 1.67 19.26 10.32
N VAL A 260 0.58 19.94 10.65
CA VAL A 260 -0.04 19.93 11.98
C VAL A 260 -1.43 19.31 11.93
N ASN A 261 -1.91 18.86 13.08
CA ASN A 261 -3.18 18.12 13.18
C ASN A 261 -4.38 18.88 12.61
N ASP A 262 -4.43 20.19 12.78
CA ASP A 262 -5.56 21.03 12.31
C ASP A 262 -5.63 21.07 10.77
N ASN A 263 -4.54 20.83 10.08
CA ASN A 263 -4.44 20.80 8.64
C ASN A 263 -4.64 19.38 8.05
N THR A 264 -4.93 18.38 8.88
CA THR A 264 -5.11 16.96 8.44
C THR A 264 -6.07 16.82 7.24
N PRO A 265 -7.25 17.49 7.18
CA PRO A 265 -8.13 17.36 6.02
C PRO A 265 -7.51 17.89 4.71
N GLN A 266 -6.70 18.92 4.80
CA GLN A 266 -6.03 19.54 3.65
C GLN A 266 -4.86 18.68 3.20
N ILE A 267 -4.02 18.23 4.13
CA ILE A 267 -2.92 17.28 3.87
C ILE A 267 -3.47 16.00 3.21
N ALA A 268 -4.57 15.45 3.75
CA ALA A 268 -5.22 14.28 3.19
C ALA A 268 -5.68 14.49 1.74
N ARG A 269 -6.23 15.67 1.43
CA ARG A 269 -6.64 16.02 0.05
C ARG A 269 -5.43 16.08 -0.87
N MET A 270 -4.38 16.79 -0.47
CA MET A 270 -3.14 16.88 -1.25
C MET A 270 -2.54 15.48 -1.53
N GLN A 271 -2.49 14.62 -0.53
CA GLN A 271 -2.00 13.25 -0.67
C GLN A 271 -2.89 12.39 -1.60
N MET A 272 -4.21 12.55 -1.52
CA MET A 272 -5.14 11.87 -2.44
C MET A 272 -4.97 12.35 -3.87
N ASP A 273 -4.81 13.65 -4.09
CA ASP A 273 -4.60 14.22 -5.42
C ASP A 273 -3.30 13.71 -6.05
N LEU A 274 -2.22 13.63 -5.28
CA LEU A 274 -0.95 13.04 -5.70
C LEU A 274 -1.10 11.55 -6.05
N LEU A 275 -1.77 10.77 -5.20
CA LEU A 275 -2.01 9.35 -5.45
C LEU A 275 -2.83 9.14 -6.72
N ILE A 276 -3.94 9.85 -6.88
CA ILE A 276 -4.83 9.74 -8.04
C ILE A 276 -4.08 10.15 -9.31
N ASN A 277 -3.33 11.25 -9.29
CA ASN A 277 -2.57 11.71 -10.45
C ASN A 277 -1.46 10.72 -10.84
N ALA A 278 -0.72 10.18 -9.86
CA ALA A 278 0.28 9.15 -10.11
C ALA A 278 -0.33 7.89 -10.74
N MET A 279 -1.50 7.45 -10.25
CA MET A 279 -2.24 6.32 -10.81
C MET A 279 -2.76 6.62 -12.22
N ALA A 280 -3.27 7.84 -12.48
CA ALA A 280 -3.77 8.26 -13.79
C ALA A 280 -2.65 8.28 -14.83
N ASN A 281 -1.45 8.71 -14.44
CA ASN A 281 -0.25 8.69 -15.28
C ASN A 281 0.43 7.29 -15.37
N ASP A 282 -0.16 6.27 -14.78
CA ASP A 282 0.39 4.90 -14.72
C ASP A 282 1.80 4.84 -14.10
N MET A 283 2.09 5.76 -13.19
CA MET A 283 3.36 5.78 -12.44
C MET A 283 3.41 4.66 -11.40
N ALA A 284 2.26 4.31 -10.84
CA ALA A 284 2.04 3.17 -9.95
C ALA A 284 0.66 2.55 -10.23
N ARG A 285 0.46 1.29 -9.82
CA ARG A 285 -0.83 0.58 -9.88
C ARG A 285 -1.28 0.03 -8.54
N VAL A 286 -0.44 0.18 -7.53
CA VAL A 286 -0.71 -0.19 -6.14
C VAL A 286 -0.42 1.03 -5.27
N GLY A 287 -1.36 1.37 -4.41
CA GLY A 287 -1.20 2.47 -3.47
C GLY A 287 -1.95 2.23 -2.17
N THR A 288 -1.42 2.76 -1.08
CA THR A 288 -2.04 2.75 0.25
C THR A 288 -2.05 4.16 0.81
N LEU A 289 -3.12 4.53 1.54
CA LEU A 289 -3.29 5.83 2.21
C LEU A 289 -3.94 5.62 3.57
#